data_944d8c2220bb64c59b8e30ab9a629315
#
_entry.id   944d8c2220bb64c59b8e30ab9a629315
#
_cell.length_a   1.000
_cell.length_b   1.000
_cell.length_c   1.000
_cell.angle_alpha   90.00
_cell.angle_beta   90.00
_cell.angle_gamma   90.00
#
_symmetry.space_group_name_H-M   'P 1'
#
loop_
_entity.id
_entity.type
_entity.pdbx_description
1 polymer ?
#
loop_
_entity_poly.entity_id
_entity_poly.type
_entity_poly.pdbx_seq_one_letter_code
_entity_poly.pdbx_strand_id
1 'polypeptide(L)'
;MVIGGLETTQYALAEQVQLLVDNGSTWDELKADRQKVRAFTEEGMRLRAPTQGLSTRMTSRDEVFQGVKVPKGSLLHLRWAAANIDPDEWECPFEVQLDRKAVTRHLTFSQGARVCPGAHLSRLEQTTAWQTLLTRISSFTYAEKNDFLHQPGIMLGTLALNLDFTKA
;
A
#
# COMPACT_ATOMS: atom_id res chain seq x y z
N MET A 1 0.42 -10.25 17.13
CA MET A 1 0.91 -10.51 15.77
C MET A 1 -0.15 -11.11 14.86
N VAL A 2 -0.98 -12.05 15.29
CA VAL A 2 -2.01 -12.70 14.44
C VAL A 2 -2.95 -11.66 13.79
N ILE A 3 -3.59 -10.80 14.59
CA ILE A 3 -4.55 -9.79 14.08
C ILE A 3 -3.89 -8.84 13.06
N GLY A 4 -2.68 -8.35 13.36
CA GLY A 4 -2.01 -7.40 12.47
C GLY A 4 -1.47 -8.01 11.17
N GLY A 5 -1.31 -9.33 11.11
CA GLY A 5 -0.74 -10.03 9.94
C GLY A 5 -1.76 -10.65 9.00
N LEU A 6 -3.02 -10.78 9.40
CA LEU A 6 -4.05 -11.39 8.57
C LEU A 6 -4.63 -10.42 7.54
N GLU A 7 -5.31 -9.41 7.99
CA GLU A 7 -6.09 -8.51 7.12
C GLU A 7 -5.20 -7.56 6.32
N THR A 8 -4.17 -6.98 6.96
CA THR A 8 -3.37 -5.92 6.34
C THR A 8 -2.60 -6.40 5.11
N THR A 9 -1.95 -7.56 5.17
CA THR A 9 -1.23 -8.12 4.02
C THR A 9 -2.18 -8.62 2.94
N GLN A 10 -3.33 -9.20 3.33
CA GLN A 10 -4.37 -9.60 2.39
C GLN A 10 -4.89 -8.39 1.61
N TYR A 11 -5.24 -7.32 2.30
CA TYR A 11 -5.72 -6.09 1.65
C TYR A 11 -4.63 -5.45 0.79
N ALA A 12 -3.38 -5.42 1.26
CA ALA A 12 -2.27 -4.92 0.44
C ALA A 12 -2.15 -5.67 -0.89
N LEU A 13 -2.25 -6.99 -0.88
CA LEU A 13 -2.20 -7.81 -2.10
C LEU A 13 -3.41 -7.54 -3.01
N ALA A 14 -4.62 -7.51 -2.46
CA ALA A 14 -5.84 -7.25 -3.24
C ALA A 14 -5.81 -5.87 -3.91
N GLU A 15 -5.38 -4.84 -3.18
CA GLU A 15 -5.25 -3.48 -3.71
C GLU A 15 -4.13 -3.37 -4.77
N GLN A 16 -3.04 -4.10 -4.59
CA GLN A 16 -1.98 -4.17 -5.60
C GLN A 16 -2.41 -4.92 -6.86
N VAL A 17 -3.28 -5.93 -6.75
CA VAL A 17 -3.90 -6.57 -7.93
C VAL A 17 -4.70 -5.54 -8.73
N GLN A 18 -5.50 -4.70 -8.06
CA GLN A 18 -6.23 -3.64 -8.75
C GLN A 18 -5.28 -2.67 -9.47
N LEU A 19 -4.17 -2.26 -8.82
CA LEU A 19 -3.16 -1.43 -9.49
C LEU A 19 -2.61 -2.09 -10.75
N LEU A 20 -2.42 -3.41 -10.76
CA LEU A 20 -1.92 -4.15 -11.92
C LEU A 20 -2.98 -4.25 -13.04
N VAL A 21 -4.26 -4.44 -12.70
CA VAL A 21 -5.33 -4.45 -13.68
C VAL A 21 -5.51 -3.07 -14.29
N ASP A 22 -5.53 -2.03 -13.46
CA ASP A 22 -5.71 -0.64 -13.90
C ASP A 22 -4.50 -0.14 -14.72
N ASN A 23 -3.31 -0.69 -14.47
CA ASN A 23 -2.06 -0.34 -15.14
C ASN A 23 -1.45 -1.59 -15.79
N GLY A 24 -2.10 -2.14 -16.80
CA GLY A 24 -1.73 -3.42 -17.44
C GLY A 24 -0.29 -3.49 -17.95
N SER A 25 0.29 -2.35 -18.37
CA SER A 25 1.70 -2.27 -18.75
C SER A 25 2.67 -2.63 -17.61
N THR A 26 2.29 -2.38 -16.35
CA THR A 26 3.09 -2.75 -15.19
C THR A 26 3.23 -4.26 -15.06
N TRP A 27 2.16 -5.03 -15.31
CA TRP A 27 2.23 -6.49 -15.30
C TRP A 27 3.19 -7.04 -16.35
N ASP A 28 3.16 -6.48 -17.55
CA ASP A 28 4.07 -6.87 -18.63
C ASP A 28 5.52 -6.51 -18.33
N GLU A 29 5.74 -5.36 -17.71
CA GLU A 29 7.07 -4.96 -17.25
C GLU A 29 7.63 -5.90 -16.17
N LEU A 30 6.82 -6.33 -15.22
CA LEU A 30 7.20 -7.31 -14.19
C LEU A 30 7.46 -8.71 -14.77
N LYS A 31 6.74 -9.10 -15.84
CA LYS A 31 7.04 -10.35 -16.57
C LYS A 31 8.39 -10.28 -17.30
N ALA A 32 8.69 -9.13 -17.89
CA ALA A 32 9.95 -8.90 -18.62
C ALA A 32 11.14 -8.81 -17.66
N ASP A 33 10.97 -8.21 -16.49
CA ASP A 33 12.03 -8.04 -15.49
C ASP A 33 11.52 -8.31 -14.08
N ARG A 34 11.71 -9.54 -13.62
CA ARG A 34 11.29 -9.98 -12.28
C ARG A 34 12.06 -9.33 -11.12
N GLN A 35 13.19 -8.67 -11.38
CA GLN A 35 13.91 -7.94 -10.34
C GLN A 35 13.11 -6.73 -9.86
N LYS A 36 12.21 -6.20 -10.71
CA LYS A 36 11.32 -5.09 -10.40
C LYS A 36 10.18 -5.44 -9.42
N VAL A 37 9.93 -6.72 -9.15
CA VAL A 37 8.88 -7.15 -8.20
C VAL A 37 9.03 -6.50 -6.83
N ARG A 38 10.26 -6.35 -6.35
CA ARG A 38 10.48 -5.68 -5.06
C ARG A 38 10.10 -4.20 -5.13
N ALA A 39 10.46 -3.51 -6.19
CA ALA A 39 10.09 -2.11 -6.40
C ALA A 39 8.57 -1.95 -6.50
N PHE A 40 7.90 -2.83 -7.24
CA PHE A 40 6.43 -2.86 -7.31
C PHE A 40 5.78 -3.09 -5.94
N THR A 41 6.32 -3.99 -5.13
CA THR A 41 5.80 -4.24 -3.76
C THR A 41 5.85 -2.96 -2.92
N GLU A 42 6.96 -2.23 -2.93
CA GLU A 42 7.07 -0.97 -2.19
C GLU A 42 6.17 0.13 -2.77
N GLU A 43 6.11 0.27 -4.09
CA GLU A 43 5.26 1.27 -4.76
C GLU A 43 3.77 0.97 -4.56
N GLY A 44 3.39 -0.30 -4.62
CA GLY A 44 2.04 -0.73 -4.31
C GLY A 44 1.63 -0.43 -2.86
N MET A 45 2.53 -0.64 -1.91
CA MET A 45 2.30 -0.26 -0.51
C MET A 45 2.24 1.25 -0.31
N ARG A 46 3.02 2.03 -1.07
CA ARG A 46 2.96 3.48 -1.04
C ARG A 46 1.59 3.98 -1.51
N LEU A 47 1.15 3.54 -2.68
CA LEU A 47 -0.09 4.00 -3.33
C LEU A 47 -1.36 3.46 -2.66
N ARG A 48 -1.30 2.22 -2.18
CA ARG A 48 -2.44 1.46 -1.65
C ARG A 48 -2.14 0.93 -0.25
N ALA A 49 -1.77 1.83 0.66
CA ALA A 49 -1.53 1.46 2.05
C ALA A 49 -2.79 0.82 2.65
N PRO A 50 -2.73 -0.43 3.11
CA PRO A 50 -3.92 -1.11 3.64
C PRO A 50 -4.46 -0.46 4.91
N THR A 51 -3.61 0.24 5.66
CA THR A 51 -4.01 1.07 6.79
C THR A 51 -3.85 2.53 6.41
N GLN A 52 -4.96 3.25 6.31
CA GLN A 52 -4.97 4.66 5.87
C GLN A 52 -4.44 5.62 6.94
N GLY A 53 -4.62 5.26 8.20
CA GLY A 53 -4.15 6.02 9.34
C GLY A 53 -4.73 5.45 10.63
N LEU A 54 -3.95 4.73 11.40
CA LEU A 54 -4.40 4.06 12.60
C LEU A 54 -4.02 4.80 13.88
N SER A 55 -2.90 5.52 13.84
CA SER A 55 -2.31 6.04 15.07
C SER A 55 -2.90 7.37 15.45
N THR A 56 -3.49 7.40 16.63
CA THR A 56 -3.88 8.62 17.33
C THR A 56 -2.76 9.03 18.29
N ARG A 57 -2.48 10.32 18.35
CA ARG A 57 -1.56 10.93 19.32
C ARG A 57 -2.29 12.02 20.06
N MET A 58 -1.85 12.31 21.26
CA MET A 58 -2.29 13.48 22.01
C MET A 58 -1.08 14.38 22.27
N THR A 59 -1.25 15.68 22.00
CA THR A 59 -0.19 16.65 22.26
C THR A 59 0.05 16.79 23.75
N SER A 60 1.31 16.68 24.18
CA SER A 60 1.70 16.83 25.59
C SER A 60 1.93 18.30 25.99
N ARG A 61 2.03 19.18 25.01
CA ARG A 61 2.22 20.64 25.13
C ARG A 61 1.62 21.32 23.90
N ASP A 62 1.56 22.64 23.93
CA ASP A 62 1.22 23.43 22.74
C ASP A 62 2.29 23.23 21.67
N GLU A 63 1.87 23.03 20.44
CA GLU A 63 2.74 22.80 19.27
C GLU A 63 2.30 23.67 18.09
N VAL A 64 3.22 23.85 17.14
CA VAL A 64 2.91 24.51 15.87
C VAL A 64 3.36 23.60 14.72
N PHE A 65 2.41 23.16 13.91
CA PHE A 65 2.67 22.36 12.71
C PHE A 65 2.38 23.19 11.46
N GLN A 66 3.40 23.51 10.68
CA GLN A 66 3.29 24.33 9.46
C GLN A 66 2.46 25.62 9.66
N GLY A 67 2.70 26.33 10.76
CA GLY A 67 1.99 27.55 11.09
C GLY A 67 0.65 27.38 11.81
N VAL A 68 0.14 26.16 11.91
CA VAL A 68 -1.11 25.85 12.62
C VAL A 68 -0.82 25.61 14.10
N LYS A 69 -1.44 26.40 14.97
CA LYS A 69 -1.36 26.21 16.43
C LYS A 69 -2.21 25.02 16.86
N VAL A 70 -1.61 24.09 17.55
CA VAL A 70 -2.25 22.89 18.08
C VAL A 70 -2.08 22.89 19.61
N PRO A 71 -3.13 23.15 20.38
CA PRO A 71 -3.06 23.20 21.83
C PRO A 71 -2.69 21.85 22.46
N LYS A 72 -2.12 21.90 23.65
CA LYS A 72 -1.96 20.74 24.53
C LYS A 72 -3.29 19.99 24.69
N GLY A 73 -3.23 18.65 24.64
CA GLY A 73 -4.40 17.79 24.75
C GLY A 73 -5.18 17.57 23.46
N SER A 74 -4.72 18.16 22.34
CA SER A 74 -5.34 17.91 21.02
C SER A 74 -5.08 16.49 20.56
N LEU A 75 -6.10 15.86 19.97
CA LEU A 75 -5.98 14.57 19.32
C LEU A 75 -5.50 14.74 17.88
N LEU A 76 -4.43 14.04 17.53
CA LEU A 76 -3.85 14.00 16.19
C LEU A 76 -4.10 12.63 15.58
N HIS A 77 -4.58 12.62 14.35
CA HIS A 77 -4.71 11.39 13.56
C HIS A 77 -3.63 11.37 12.48
N LEU A 78 -2.71 10.41 12.55
CA LEU A 78 -1.65 10.25 11.58
C LEU A 78 -2.19 9.55 10.32
N ARG A 79 -2.28 10.30 9.22
CA ARG A 79 -2.83 9.83 7.93
C ARG A 79 -1.69 9.41 7.00
N TRP A 80 -1.16 8.19 7.19
CA TRP A 80 -0.02 7.68 6.43
C TRP A 80 -0.28 7.60 4.93
N ALA A 81 -1.47 7.15 4.54
CA ALA A 81 -1.81 7.06 3.12
C ALA A 81 -1.79 8.43 2.43
N ALA A 82 -2.22 9.50 3.11
CA ALA A 82 -2.14 10.86 2.57
C ALA A 82 -0.66 11.30 2.43
N ALA A 83 0.17 11.03 3.42
CA ALA A 83 1.59 11.35 3.34
C ALA A 83 2.34 10.57 2.24
N ASN A 84 1.88 9.37 1.92
CA ASN A 84 2.45 8.54 0.85
C ASN A 84 2.17 9.06 -0.57
N ILE A 85 1.24 9.98 -0.72
CA ILE A 85 0.86 10.62 -1.99
C ILE A 85 0.97 12.15 -1.93
N ASP A 86 1.70 12.68 -0.95
CA ASP A 86 1.95 14.11 -0.82
C ASP A 86 2.84 14.59 -1.98
N PRO A 87 2.37 15.55 -2.80
CA PRO A 87 3.15 16.04 -3.94
C PRO A 87 4.43 16.80 -3.54
N ASP A 88 4.53 17.28 -2.31
CA ASP A 88 5.75 17.92 -1.81
C ASP A 88 6.87 16.89 -1.52
N GLU A 89 6.50 15.61 -1.34
CA GLU A 89 7.42 14.51 -1.05
C GLU A 89 7.60 13.55 -2.24
N TRP A 90 6.60 13.44 -3.10
CA TRP A 90 6.55 12.44 -4.17
C TRP A 90 6.24 13.08 -5.52
N GLU A 91 7.18 13.03 -6.45
CA GLU A 91 6.94 13.38 -7.84
C GLU A 91 5.94 12.41 -8.47
N CYS A 92 4.98 12.91 -9.27
CA CYS A 92 3.89 12.12 -9.84
C CYS A 92 3.27 11.15 -8.81
N PRO A 93 2.67 11.67 -7.72
CA PRO A 93 2.36 10.88 -6.52
C PRO A 93 1.33 9.77 -6.72
N PHE A 94 0.53 9.83 -7.80
CA PHE A 94 -0.52 8.85 -8.09
C PHE A 94 -0.11 7.80 -9.13
N GLU A 95 1.08 7.94 -9.74
CA GLU A 95 1.57 7.02 -10.76
C GLU A 95 2.36 5.87 -10.15
N VAL A 96 2.24 4.68 -10.76
CA VAL A 96 3.10 3.53 -10.45
C VAL A 96 4.44 3.71 -11.17
N GLN A 97 5.52 3.83 -10.43
CA GLN A 97 6.87 3.99 -10.98
C GLN A 97 7.82 2.95 -10.37
N LEU A 98 8.25 1.97 -11.17
CA LEU A 98 9.09 0.87 -10.70
C LEU A 98 10.57 1.25 -10.51
N ASP A 99 10.94 2.44 -10.94
CA ASP A 99 12.27 3.03 -10.77
C ASP A 99 12.30 4.20 -9.78
N ARG A 100 11.20 4.41 -9.05
CA ARG A 100 11.07 5.48 -8.07
C ARG A 100 12.19 5.42 -7.03
N LYS A 101 12.95 6.51 -6.94
CA LYS A 101 14.01 6.63 -5.94
C LYS A 101 13.43 6.69 -4.53
N ALA A 102 14.10 6.02 -3.61
CA ALA A 102 13.76 6.05 -2.18
C ALA A 102 12.30 5.65 -1.86
N VAL A 103 11.66 4.81 -2.69
CA VAL A 103 10.28 4.35 -2.48
C VAL A 103 10.04 3.76 -1.08
N THR A 104 11.05 3.13 -0.48
CA THR A 104 10.97 2.58 0.88
C THR A 104 10.79 3.62 1.99
N ARG A 105 10.83 4.92 1.67
CA ARG A 105 10.52 6.01 2.62
C ARG A 105 9.03 6.17 2.90
N HIS A 106 8.16 5.48 2.15
CA HIS A 106 6.73 5.52 2.41
C HIS A 106 6.40 5.16 3.87
N LEU A 107 5.32 5.73 4.40
CA LEU A 107 4.93 5.61 5.81
C LEU A 107 3.95 4.46 6.10
N THR A 108 3.71 3.56 5.17
CA THR A 108 2.76 2.44 5.33
C THR A 108 3.06 1.57 6.55
N PHE A 109 4.33 1.42 6.90
CA PHE A 109 4.75 0.70 8.09
C PHE A 109 5.03 1.60 9.30
N SER A 110 4.64 2.88 9.24
CA SER A 110 4.99 3.89 10.23
C SER A 110 6.51 4.10 10.34
N GLN A 111 6.95 4.90 11.31
CA GLN A 111 8.37 5.17 11.57
C GLN A 111 8.66 5.29 13.07
N GLY A 112 9.95 5.27 13.42
CA GLY A 112 10.44 5.48 14.78
C GLY A 112 10.16 4.29 15.70
N ALA A 113 9.97 4.55 16.96
CA ALA A 113 9.80 3.52 18.00
C ALA A 113 8.54 2.65 17.83
N ARG A 114 7.63 3.05 16.96
CA ARG A 114 6.37 2.35 16.66
C ARG A 114 6.31 1.82 15.22
N VAL A 115 7.45 1.64 14.58
CA VAL A 115 7.54 0.97 13.28
C VAL A 115 6.91 -0.42 13.33
N CYS A 116 6.23 -0.82 12.27
CA CYS A 116 5.56 -2.11 12.20
C CYS A 116 6.56 -3.27 12.39
N PRO A 117 6.38 -4.13 13.39
CA PRO A 117 7.30 -5.25 13.62
C PRO A 117 7.18 -6.34 12.55
N GLY A 118 6.06 -6.38 11.81
CA GLY A 118 5.81 -7.31 10.71
C GLY A 118 6.28 -6.81 9.34
N ALA A 119 6.92 -5.64 9.24
CA ALA A 119 7.26 -5.02 7.96
C ALA A 119 8.12 -5.92 7.04
N HIS A 120 9.07 -6.66 7.59
CA HIS A 120 9.91 -7.58 6.83
C HIS A 120 9.12 -8.80 6.34
N LEU A 121 8.27 -9.37 7.20
CA LEU A 121 7.43 -10.51 6.86
C LEU A 121 6.43 -10.14 5.75
N SER A 122 5.72 -9.02 5.91
CA SER A 122 4.76 -8.55 4.92
C SER A 122 5.40 -8.32 3.54
N ARG A 123 6.60 -7.74 3.49
CA ARG A 123 7.37 -7.58 2.25
C ARG A 123 7.74 -8.93 1.62
N LEU A 124 8.16 -9.87 2.42
CA LEU A 124 8.50 -11.21 1.96
C LEU A 124 7.28 -11.93 1.39
N GLU A 125 6.15 -11.91 2.09
CA GLU A 125 4.90 -12.52 1.65
C GLU A 125 4.43 -11.93 0.32
N GLN A 126 4.36 -10.61 0.21
CA GLN A 126 3.94 -9.93 -1.01
C GLN A 126 4.90 -10.22 -2.18
N THR A 127 6.20 -10.08 -1.97
CA THR A 127 7.20 -10.34 -3.01
C THR A 127 7.12 -11.79 -3.50
N THR A 128 6.97 -12.75 -2.59
CA THR A 128 6.83 -14.17 -2.92
C THR A 128 5.54 -14.45 -3.69
N ALA A 129 4.44 -13.81 -3.28
CA ALA A 129 3.16 -13.93 -3.99
C ALA A 129 3.29 -13.43 -5.45
N TRP A 130 3.86 -12.26 -5.68
CA TRP A 130 4.06 -11.71 -7.02
C TRP A 130 4.99 -12.58 -7.86
N GLN A 131 6.12 -13.00 -7.33
CA GLN A 131 7.03 -13.90 -8.05
C GLN A 131 6.33 -15.20 -8.44
N THR A 132 5.49 -15.75 -7.56
CA THR A 132 4.74 -16.97 -7.83
C THR A 132 3.66 -16.75 -8.91
N LEU A 133 2.89 -15.67 -8.80
CA LEU A 133 1.84 -15.34 -9.77
C LEU A 133 2.42 -15.11 -11.17
N LEU A 134 3.55 -14.43 -11.30
CA LEU A 134 4.25 -14.20 -12.56
C LEU A 134 4.72 -15.50 -13.25
N THR A 135 4.82 -16.62 -12.52
CA THR A 135 5.13 -17.93 -13.12
C THR A 135 3.89 -18.71 -13.53
N ARG A 136 2.71 -18.36 -13.00
CA ARG A 136 1.50 -19.18 -13.16
C ARG A 136 0.41 -18.50 -13.98
N ILE A 137 0.49 -17.18 -14.12
CA ILE A 137 -0.55 -16.37 -14.76
C ILE A 137 0.09 -15.53 -15.85
N SER A 138 -0.45 -15.66 -17.07
CA SER A 138 -0.01 -14.84 -18.21
C SER A 138 -0.70 -13.48 -18.22
N SER A 139 -1.99 -13.44 -17.91
CA SER A 139 -2.79 -12.20 -17.83
C SER A 139 -3.97 -12.37 -16.89
N PHE A 140 -4.49 -11.24 -16.40
CA PHE A 140 -5.74 -11.20 -15.65
C PHE A 140 -6.46 -9.87 -15.89
N THR A 141 -7.78 -9.90 -15.75
CA THR A 141 -8.67 -8.76 -15.89
C THR A 141 -9.75 -8.84 -14.82
N TYR A 142 -10.51 -7.78 -14.63
CA TYR A 142 -11.69 -7.85 -13.78
C TYR A 142 -12.73 -8.79 -14.38
N ALA A 143 -13.23 -9.73 -13.59
CA ALA A 143 -14.41 -10.50 -13.93
C ALA A 143 -15.68 -9.67 -13.76
N GLU A 144 -16.80 -10.17 -14.26
CA GLU A 144 -18.11 -9.60 -13.95
C GLU A 144 -18.40 -9.66 -12.45
N LYS A 145 -19.24 -8.72 -11.97
CA LYS A 145 -19.72 -8.67 -10.58
C LYS A 145 -18.65 -8.34 -9.53
N ASN A 146 -17.72 -7.45 -9.85
CA ASN A 146 -16.85 -6.84 -8.83
C ASN A 146 -17.63 -5.82 -8.00
N ASP A 147 -17.30 -5.80 -6.71
CA ASP A 147 -17.73 -4.76 -5.80
C ASP A 147 -16.46 -4.13 -5.20
N PHE A 148 -16.09 -2.96 -5.74
CA PHE A 148 -14.92 -2.19 -5.29
C PHE A 148 -15.21 -1.33 -4.06
N LEU A 149 -16.33 -1.57 -3.37
CA LEU A 149 -16.57 -0.91 -2.09
C LEU A 149 -15.50 -1.35 -1.09
N HIS A 150 -14.90 -0.37 -0.48
CA HIS A 150 -13.95 -0.60 0.58
C HIS A 150 -14.66 -0.78 1.91
N GLN A 151 -14.08 -1.59 2.77
CA GLN A 151 -14.53 -1.70 4.15
C GLN A 151 -14.52 -0.31 4.80
N PRO A 152 -15.61 0.11 5.45
CA PRO A 152 -15.65 1.41 6.12
C PRO A 152 -14.64 1.48 7.26
N GLY A 153 -14.00 2.64 7.42
CA GLY A 153 -13.06 2.88 8.51
C GLY A 153 -11.67 3.31 8.06
N ILE A 154 -10.68 2.85 8.77
CA ILE A 154 -9.27 3.21 8.55
C ILE A 154 -8.50 2.22 7.66
N MET A 155 -9.12 1.10 7.33
CA MET A 155 -8.55 0.09 6.46
C MET A 155 -8.97 0.33 5.01
N LEU A 156 -8.03 0.17 4.10
CA LEU A 156 -8.29 0.09 2.67
C LEU A 156 -8.33 -1.40 2.30
N GLY A 157 -9.51 -1.94 2.21
CA GLY A 157 -9.71 -3.35 1.87
C GLY A 157 -10.93 -3.52 0.99
N THR A 158 -10.72 -3.96 -0.23
CA THR A 158 -11.79 -4.28 -1.18
C THR A 158 -12.59 -5.48 -0.69
N LEU A 159 -13.91 -5.36 -0.62
CA LEU A 159 -14.80 -6.40 -0.10
C LEU A 159 -14.89 -7.60 -1.04
N ALA A 160 -14.87 -7.38 -2.34
CA ALA A 160 -14.90 -8.45 -3.34
C ALA A 160 -14.04 -8.06 -4.55
N LEU A 161 -13.09 -8.92 -4.88
CA LEU A 161 -12.24 -8.81 -6.07
C LEU A 161 -12.27 -10.12 -6.84
N ASN A 162 -13.05 -10.14 -7.91
CA ASN A 162 -13.17 -11.29 -8.80
C ASN A 162 -12.36 -11.04 -10.07
N LEU A 163 -11.59 -12.00 -10.48
CA LEU A 163 -10.68 -11.89 -11.63
C LEU A 163 -10.88 -13.05 -12.59
N ASP A 164 -10.91 -12.72 -13.88
CA ASP A 164 -10.67 -13.69 -14.94
C ASP A 164 -9.18 -13.73 -15.24
N PHE A 165 -8.60 -14.91 -15.37
CA PHE A 165 -7.17 -15.04 -15.62
C PHE A 165 -6.85 -16.14 -16.62
N THR A 166 -5.75 -15.93 -17.34
CA THR A 166 -5.17 -16.93 -18.22
C THR A 166 -3.93 -17.53 -17.58
N LYS A 167 -3.83 -18.82 -17.56
CA LYS A 167 -2.63 -19.53 -17.08
C LYS A 167 -1.45 -19.28 -18.01
N ALA A 168 -0.23 -19.25 -17.45
CA ALA A 168 1.01 -19.16 -18.20
C ALA A 168 1.39 -20.51 -18.84
#